data_07a98b76e4b8c0b11adaaf76bf70ac87
#
_entry.id   07a98b76e4b8c0b11adaaf76bf70ac87
#
_cell.length_a   1.000
_cell.length_b   1.000
_cell.length_c   1.000
_cell.angle_alpha   90.00
_cell.angle_beta   90.00
_cell.angle_gamma   90.00
#
_symmetry.space_group_name_H-M   'P 1'
#
loop_
_entity.id
_entity.type
_entity.pdbx_description
1 polymer ?
#
loop_
_entity_poly.entity_id
_entity_poly.type
_entity_poly.pdbx_seq_one_letter_code
_entity_poly.pdbx_strand_id
1 'polypeptide(L)'
;IPVDLHKGENRSAAEVIMTELHSGGKFDNNVYKVSGGLHGVGVSVVNALSVLLELEIKRDGQVWFQTFRRGKPDSPIAAIGKSKKTGTKVRFIPDNEIFTVLEFSFDTLAQRLREQAFLNKGVKIHLQDERTDKATDFEYAGGIASFVEHLNKNKSALHPKPIYFEEV
;
A
#
# COMPACT_ATOMS: atom_id res chain seq x y z
N ILE A 1 -8.07 -7.03 2.96
CA ILE A 1 -7.24 -8.20 3.32
C ILE A 1 -8.16 -9.28 3.87
N PRO A 2 -8.06 -10.56 3.44
CA PRO A 2 -8.83 -11.67 4.00
C PRO A 2 -8.36 -12.01 5.42
N VAL A 3 -9.30 -12.42 6.27
CA VAL A 3 -9.06 -12.76 7.69
C VAL A 3 -9.30 -14.23 8.00
N ASP A 4 -9.83 -14.98 7.03
CA ASP A 4 -10.14 -16.38 7.15
C ASP A 4 -8.89 -17.21 7.41
N LEU A 5 -9.06 -18.42 7.95
CA LEU A 5 -7.97 -19.36 8.18
C LEU A 5 -7.33 -19.78 6.84
N HIS A 6 -6.02 -19.59 6.72
CA HIS A 6 -5.26 -20.08 5.56
C HIS A 6 -5.06 -21.59 5.66
N LYS A 7 -5.58 -22.34 4.66
CA LYS A 7 -5.66 -23.82 4.72
C LYS A 7 -4.30 -24.53 4.86
N GLY A 8 -3.22 -23.92 4.37
CA GLY A 8 -1.88 -24.52 4.42
C GLY A 8 -1.06 -24.16 5.65
N GLU A 9 -1.41 -23.03 6.33
CA GLU A 9 -0.54 -22.43 7.35
C GLU A 9 -1.13 -22.49 8.77
N ASN A 10 -2.38 -22.90 8.90
CA ASN A 10 -3.12 -22.90 10.18
C ASN A 10 -3.09 -21.56 10.94
N ARG A 11 -3.00 -20.46 10.16
CA ARG A 11 -3.00 -19.06 10.62
C ARG A 11 -3.99 -18.26 9.79
N SER A 12 -4.37 -17.06 10.22
CA SER A 12 -5.21 -16.21 9.38
C SER A 12 -4.49 -15.81 8.09
N ALA A 13 -5.21 -15.67 6.98
CA ALA A 13 -4.64 -15.18 5.73
C ALA A 13 -4.01 -13.78 5.90
N ALA A 14 -4.58 -12.93 6.77
CA ALA A 14 -4.00 -11.64 7.13
C ALA A 14 -2.60 -11.80 7.74
N GLU A 15 -2.43 -12.71 8.69
CA GLU A 15 -1.14 -12.98 9.32
C GLU A 15 -0.12 -13.51 8.32
N VAL A 16 -0.52 -14.44 7.45
CA VAL A 16 0.36 -14.97 6.38
C VAL A 16 0.83 -13.84 5.47
N ILE A 17 -0.07 -12.97 5.01
CA ILE A 17 0.29 -11.82 4.16
C ILE A 17 1.26 -10.86 4.86
N MET A 18 1.12 -10.70 6.17
CA MET A 18 1.95 -9.78 6.95
C MET A 18 3.31 -10.37 7.33
N THR A 19 3.49 -11.69 7.32
CA THR A 19 4.69 -12.35 7.83
C THR A 19 5.46 -13.15 6.79
N GLU A 20 4.81 -13.60 5.71
CA GLU A 20 5.46 -14.43 4.70
C GLU A 20 5.78 -13.61 3.43
N LEU A 21 6.96 -13.87 2.86
CA LEU A 21 7.35 -13.32 1.56
C LEU A 21 6.61 -14.06 0.44
N HIS A 22 6.35 -13.35 -0.63
CA HIS A 22 5.69 -13.91 -1.83
C HIS A 22 4.30 -14.49 -1.57
N SER A 23 3.62 -14.02 -0.52
CA SER A 23 2.25 -14.38 -0.18
C SER A 23 1.25 -13.31 -0.64
N GLY A 24 0.00 -13.71 -0.84
CA GLY A 24 -1.11 -12.84 -1.16
C GLY A 24 -1.79 -13.13 -2.51
N GLY A 25 -3.04 -12.64 -2.66
CA GLY A 25 -3.92 -12.95 -3.79
C GLY A 25 -3.48 -12.37 -5.15
N LYS A 26 -2.41 -11.58 -5.20
CA LYS A 26 -1.89 -11.01 -6.46
C LYS A 26 -1.14 -12.01 -7.32
N PHE A 27 -0.80 -13.18 -6.79
CA PHE A 27 -0.26 -14.30 -7.55
C PHE A 27 -1.34 -15.13 -8.27
N ASP A 28 -2.63 -14.89 -7.95
CA ASP A 28 -3.75 -15.49 -8.67
C ASP A 28 -4.24 -14.52 -9.75
N ASN A 29 -3.99 -14.85 -11.01
CA ASN A 29 -4.39 -14.07 -12.19
C ASN A 29 -5.91 -13.83 -12.30
N ASN A 30 -6.72 -14.62 -11.60
CA ASN A 30 -8.17 -14.47 -11.59
C ASN A 30 -8.67 -13.37 -10.62
N VAL A 31 -7.85 -12.93 -9.68
CA VAL A 31 -8.25 -11.98 -8.63
C VAL A 31 -7.91 -10.54 -9.00
N TYR A 32 -6.77 -10.32 -9.67
CA TYR A 32 -6.30 -8.97 -10.03
C TYR A 32 -5.90 -8.91 -11.50
N LYS A 33 -6.64 -8.16 -12.32
CA LYS A 33 -6.31 -7.92 -13.73
C LYS A 33 -5.12 -6.96 -13.89
N VAL A 34 -5.04 -5.95 -13.02
CA VAL A 34 -3.92 -4.99 -12.97
C VAL A 34 -3.60 -4.69 -11.51
N SER A 35 -2.35 -4.77 -11.11
CA SER A 35 -1.94 -4.39 -9.75
C SER A 35 -0.56 -3.72 -9.73
N GLY A 36 -0.42 -2.65 -8.97
CA GLY A 36 0.87 -2.11 -8.60
C GLY A 36 1.52 -3.02 -7.55
N GLY A 37 2.75 -3.47 -7.80
CA GLY A 37 3.47 -4.39 -6.93
C GLY A 37 3.15 -5.86 -7.18
N LEU A 38 4.11 -6.58 -7.77
CA LEU A 38 3.96 -7.96 -8.25
C LEU A 38 4.73 -8.98 -7.41
N HIS A 39 5.50 -8.54 -6.41
CA HIS A 39 6.43 -9.42 -5.70
C HIS A 39 5.89 -9.99 -4.38
N GLY A 40 4.77 -9.46 -3.86
CA GLY A 40 4.16 -9.94 -2.60
C GLY A 40 5.06 -9.81 -1.36
N VAL A 41 5.97 -8.82 -1.35
CA VAL A 41 6.94 -8.63 -0.26
C VAL A 41 6.77 -7.30 0.48
N GLY A 42 6.07 -6.32 -0.09
CA GLY A 42 6.10 -4.94 0.42
C GLY A 42 5.64 -4.83 1.87
N VAL A 43 4.49 -5.37 2.22
CA VAL A 43 3.92 -5.23 3.56
C VAL A 43 4.63 -6.11 4.60
N SER A 44 5.06 -7.32 4.23
CA SER A 44 5.81 -8.20 5.14
C SER A 44 7.19 -7.64 5.47
N VAL A 45 7.85 -6.99 4.50
CA VAL A 45 9.11 -6.26 4.74
C VAL A 45 8.89 -5.06 5.66
N VAL A 46 7.84 -4.25 5.45
CA VAL A 46 7.49 -3.14 6.37
C VAL A 46 7.27 -3.68 7.79
N ASN A 47 6.56 -4.80 7.93
CA ASN A 47 6.35 -5.44 9.22
C ASN A 47 7.68 -5.88 9.88
N ALA A 48 8.53 -6.57 9.14
CA ALA A 48 9.83 -7.05 9.66
C ALA A 48 10.76 -5.91 10.11
N LEU A 49 10.68 -4.75 9.44
CA LEU A 49 11.50 -3.56 9.70
C LEU A 49 10.85 -2.57 10.69
N SER A 50 9.81 -2.98 11.41
CA SER A 50 9.09 -2.12 12.35
C SER A 50 9.18 -2.66 13.78
N VAL A 51 9.43 -1.79 14.76
CA VAL A 51 9.33 -2.15 16.19
C VAL A 51 7.91 -2.48 16.58
N LEU A 52 6.94 -1.85 15.90
CA LEU A 52 5.51 -2.09 16.09
C LEU A 52 4.79 -1.91 14.75
N LEU A 53 3.92 -2.84 14.42
CA LEU A 53 2.94 -2.68 13.37
C LEU A 53 1.55 -3.07 13.88
N GLU A 54 0.56 -2.21 13.63
CA GLU A 54 -0.83 -2.41 13.96
C GLU A 54 -1.63 -2.58 12.66
N LEU A 55 -2.38 -3.65 12.58
CA LEU A 55 -3.25 -3.98 11.45
C LEU A 55 -4.71 -3.96 11.89
N GLU A 56 -5.51 -3.08 11.29
CA GLU A 56 -6.97 -3.05 11.44
C GLU A 56 -7.62 -3.36 10.10
N ILE A 57 -8.52 -4.34 10.07
CA ILE A 57 -9.25 -4.77 8.88
C ILE A 57 -10.75 -4.67 9.16
N LYS A 58 -11.46 -3.88 8.34
CA LYS A 58 -12.92 -3.82 8.33
C LYS A 58 -13.44 -4.71 7.22
N ARG A 59 -14.01 -5.85 7.59
CA ARG A 59 -14.49 -6.88 6.66
C ARG A 59 -15.61 -7.71 7.27
N ASP A 60 -16.57 -8.08 6.46
CA ASP A 60 -17.68 -9.00 6.81
C ASP A 60 -18.44 -8.56 8.07
N GLY A 61 -18.70 -7.23 8.15
CA GLY A 61 -19.45 -6.62 9.25
C GLY A 61 -18.67 -6.43 10.55
N GLN A 62 -17.38 -6.83 10.58
CA GLN A 62 -16.53 -6.78 11.77
C GLN A 62 -15.31 -5.88 11.57
N VAL A 63 -14.71 -5.48 12.69
CA VAL A 63 -13.40 -4.85 12.77
C VAL A 63 -12.45 -5.86 13.40
N TRP A 64 -11.47 -6.28 12.64
CA TRP A 64 -10.41 -7.21 13.03
C TRP A 64 -9.15 -6.45 13.36
N PHE A 65 -8.39 -6.91 14.36
CA PHE A 65 -7.18 -6.24 14.81
C PHE A 65 -6.09 -7.26 15.16
N GLN A 66 -4.85 -6.91 14.80
CA GLN A 66 -3.66 -7.68 15.15
C GLN A 66 -2.46 -6.74 15.26
N THR A 67 -1.54 -7.04 16.18
CA THR A 67 -0.27 -6.33 16.33
C THR A 67 0.92 -7.24 16.07
N PHE A 68 1.99 -6.63 15.60
CA PHE A 68 3.24 -7.31 15.28
C PHE A 68 4.43 -6.52 15.83
N ARG A 69 5.49 -7.22 16.21
CA ARG A 69 6.78 -6.65 16.59
C ARG A 69 7.89 -7.28 15.79
N ARG A 70 8.61 -6.48 15.01
CA ARG A 70 9.73 -6.95 14.16
C ARG A 70 9.32 -8.17 13.32
N GLY A 71 8.16 -8.10 12.68
CA GLY A 71 7.62 -9.16 11.83
C GLY A 71 6.91 -10.31 12.55
N LYS A 72 6.92 -10.37 13.89
CA LYS A 72 6.30 -11.44 14.66
C LYS A 72 4.95 -11.00 15.23
N PRO A 73 3.88 -11.79 15.10
CA PRO A 73 2.59 -11.46 15.70
C PRO A 73 2.67 -11.53 17.24
N ASP A 74 2.09 -10.56 17.92
CA ASP A 74 1.96 -10.57 19.39
C ASP A 74 0.85 -11.53 19.85
N SER A 75 -0.19 -11.69 19.03
CA SER A 75 -1.35 -12.53 19.29
C SER A 75 -2.06 -12.88 17.96
N PRO A 76 -2.88 -13.93 17.92
CA PRO A 76 -3.76 -14.16 16.79
C PRO A 76 -4.68 -12.97 16.50
N ILE A 77 -5.09 -12.83 15.23
CA ILE A 77 -6.06 -11.78 14.85
C ILE A 77 -7.37 -11.96 15.62
N ALA A 78 -7.93 -10.86 16.12
CA ALA A 78 -9.17 -10.89 16.90
C ALA A 78 -10.19 -9.87 16.39
N ALA A 79 -11.47 -10.19 16.48
CA ALA A 79 -12.54 -9.24 16.23
C ALA A 79 -12.71 -8.32 17.45
N ILE A 80 -12.56 -7.00 17.23
CA ILE A 80 -12.62 -5.98 18.28
C ILE A 80 -13.87 -5.10 18.22
N GLY A 81 -14.68 -5.23 17.16
CA GLY A 81 -15.87 -4.40 16.97
C GLY A 81 -16.65 -4.74 15.71
N LYS A 82 -17.64 -3.91 15.40
CA LYS A 82 -18.48 -4.03 14.21
C LYS A 82 -18.30 -2.83 13.29
N SER A 83 -18.35 -3.03 11.98
CA SER A 83 -18.30 -1.96 10.98
C SER A 83 -19.10 -2.32 9.74
N LYS A 84 -19.91 -1.37 9.24
CA LYS A 84 -20.56 -1.48 7.93
C LYS A 84 -19.64 -1.10 6.77
N LYS A 85 -18.47 -0.50 7.06
CA LYS A 85 -17.48 -0.10 6.05
C LYS A 85 -16.50 -1.24 5.82
N THR A 86 -15.89 -1.26 4.65
CA THR A 86 -14.76 -2.12 4.32
C THR A 86 -13.49 -1.29 4.22
N GLY A 87 -12.35 -1.89 4.50
CA GLY A 87 -11.04 -1.22 4.38
C GLY A 87 -9.97 -1.86 5.25
N THR A 88 -8.74 -1.39 5.04
CA THR A 88 -7.58 -1.82 5.83
C THR A 88 -6.81 -0.59 6.28
N LYS A 89 -6.43 -0.55 7.56
CA LYS A 89 -5.53 0.44 8.13
C LYS A 89 -4.26 -0.27 8.60
N VAL A 90 -3.12 0.24 8.19
CA VAL A 90 -1.82 -0.20 8.66
C VAL A 90 -1.14 1.00 9.32
N ARG A 91 -0.72 0.84 10.57
CA ARG A 91 0.12 1.80 11.28
C ARG A 91 1.41 1.11 11.65
N PHE A 92 2.55 1.76 11.43
CA PHE A 92 3.82 1.17 11.77
C PHE A 92 4.81 2.21 12.31
N ILE A 93 5.76 1.74 13.10
CA ILE A 93 6.85 2.53 13.65
C ILE A 93 8.15 1.86 13.18
N PRO A 94 8.96 2.53 12.35
CA PRO A 94 10.23 1.98 11.88
C PRO A 94 11.16 1.63 13.05
N ASP A 95 11.98 0.59 12.86
CA ASP A 95 12.92 0.14 13.89
C ASP A 95 14.17 1.02 13.91
N ASN A 96 14.43 1.64 15.05
CA ASN A 96 15.60 2.50 15.27
C ASN A 96 16.93 1.72 15.40
N GLU A 97 16.88 0.41 15.55
CA GLU A 97 18.07 -0.44 15.47
C GLU A 97 18.50 -0.70 14.02
N ILE A 98 17.58 -0.50 13.06
CA ILE A 98 17.82 -0.73 11.62
C ILE A 98 17.99 0.60 10.88
N PHE A 99 17.14 1.59 11.18
CA PHE A 99 17.12 2.87 10.48
C PHE A 99 17.74 3.96 11.34
N THR A 100 18.73 4.64 10.81
CA THR A 100 19.37 5.80 11.44
C THR A 100 18.54 7.07 11.34
N VAL A 101 17.67 7.16 10.34
CA VAL A 101 16.73 8.28 10.11
C VAL A 101 15.31 7.73 10.17
N LEU A 102 14.53 8.20 11.12
CA LEU A 102 13.15 7.75 11.36
C LEU A 102 12.11 8.78 10.91
N GLU A 103 12.56 9.96 10.52
CA GLU A 103 11.68 11.04 10.08
C GLU A 103 11.32 10.89 8.60
N PHE A 104 10.02 10.84 8.32
CA PHE A 104 9.53 10.84 6.94
C PHE A 104 9.55 12.24 6.35
N SER A 105 10.10 12.37 5.13
CA SER A 105 10.05 13.60 4.36
C SER A 105 8.74 13.68 3.56
N PHE A 106 7.94 14.71 3.82
CA PHE A 106 6.71 14.96 3.07
C PHE A 106 6.97 15.07 1.56
N ASP A 107 7.99 15.83 1.17
CA ASP A 107 8.29 16.09 -0.24
C ASP A 107 8.72 14.82 -0.99
N THR A 108 9.54 13.98 -0.34
CA THR A 108 9.95 12.67 -0.90
C THR A 108 8.75 11.74 -1.07
N LEU A 109 7.87 11.65 -0.06
CA LEU A 109 6.66 10.85 -0.14
C LEU A 109 5.70 11.40 -1.19
N ALA A 110 5.49 12.71 -1.23
CA ALA A 110 4.63 13.38 -2.21
C ALA A 110 5.07 13.10 -3.65
N GLN A 111 6.38 13.16 -3.92
CA GLN A 111 6.92 12.82 -5.23
C GLN A 111 6.60 11.36 -5.61
N ARG A 112 6.90 10.41 -4.74
CA ARG A 112 6.67 8.98 -5.00
C ARG A 112 5.20 8.63 -5.13
N LEU A 113 4.34 9.17 -4.29
CA LEU A 113 2.90 8.93 -4.36
C LEU A 113 2.26 9.55 -5.61
N ARG A 114 2.77 10.70 -6.07
CA ARG A 114 2.38 11.29 -7.35
C ARG A 114 2.70 10.36 -8.52
N GLU A 115 3.92 9.81 -8.57
CA GLU A 115 4.34 8.84 -9.59
C GLU A 115 3.41 7.60 -9.56
N GLN A 116 3.11 7.07 -8.38
CA GLN A 116 2.21 5.94 -8.22
C GLN A 116 0.77 6.24 -8.69
N ALA A 117 0.26 7.44 -8.42
CA ALA A 117 -1.07 7.84 -8.87
C ALA A 117 -1.15 7.98 -10.40
N PHE A 118 -0.08 8.43 -11.06
CA PHE A 118 0.00 8.46 -12.53
C PHE A 118 0.02 7.05 -13.13
N LEU A 119 0.81 6.14 -12.53
CA LEU A 119 0.97 4.78 -13.03
C LEU A 119 -0.27 3.90 -12.80
N ASN A 120 -1.13 4.28 -11.87
CA ASN A 120 -2.32 3.51 -11.49
C ASN A 120 -3.59 4.35 -11.72
N LYS A 121 -4.04 4.38 -12.96
CA LYS A 121 -5.23 5.14 -13.37
C LYS A 121 -6.44 4.87 -12.45
N GLY A 122 -7.07 5.93 -11.96
CA GLY A 122 -8.25 5.86 -11.08
C GLY A 122 -7.94 5.66 -9.59
N VAL A 123 -6.68 5.53 -9.22
CA VAL A 123 -6.28 5.52 -7.80
C VAL A 123 -6.25 6.94 -7.27
N LYS A 124 -6.91 7.15 -6.14
CA LYS A 124 -6.86 8.40 -5.38
C LYS A 124 -5.99 8.22 -4.14
N ILE A 125 -5.00 9.08 -3.98
CA ILE A 125 -4.05 9.06 -2.85
C ILE A 125 -4.15 10.39 -2.12
N HIS A 126 -4.39 10.34 -0.80
CA HIS A 126 -4.30 11.48 0.09
C HIS A 126 -3.06 11.33 0.96
N LEU A 127 -2.19 12.34 0.96
CA LEU A 127 -1.02 12.43 1.84
C LEU A 127 -1.20 13.61 2.79
N GLN A 128 -1.03 13.36 4.09
CA GLN A 128 -1.05 14.39 5.13
C GLN A 128 0.12 14.21 6.09
N ASP A 129 0.79 15.31 6.42
CA ASP A 129 1.78 15.39 7.48
C ASP A 129 1.18 16.16 8.66
N GLU A 130 0.76 15.41 9.70
CA GLU A 130 0.14 15.98 10.90
C GLU A 130 1.09 16.86 11.74
N ARG A 131 2.42 16.80 11.48
CA ARG A 131 3.42 17.64 12.18
C ARG A 131 3.41 19.07 11.66
N THR A 132 3.07 19.25 10.38
CA THR A 132 3.18 20.55 9.66
C THR A 132 1.87 20.98 9.03
N ASP A 133 0.79 20.22 9.19
CA ASP A 133 -0.52 20.38 8.53
C ASP A 133 -0.46 20.42 7.00
N LYS A 134 0.67 19.99 6.41
CA LYS A 134 0.78 19.85 4.95
C LYS A 134 -0.06 18.70 4.47
N ALA A 135 -0.90 18.92 3.47
CA ALA A 135 -1.69 17.87 2.84
C ALA A 135 -1.72 18.06 1.32
N THR A 136 -1.86 16.96 0.58
CA THR A 136 -2.04 16.96 -0.87
C THR A 136 -2.78 15.72 -1.34
N ASP A 137 -3.55 15.87 -2.43
CA ASP A 137 -4.25 14.78 -3.10
C ASP A 137 -3.64 14.52 -4.47
N PHE A 138 -3.57 13.25 -4.84
CA PHE A 138 -3.12 12.79 -6.15
C PHE A 138 -4.19 11.93 -6.78
N GLU A 139 -4.66 12.30 -7.96
CA GLU A 139 -5.64 11.55 -8.76
C GLU A 139 -5.45 11.92 -10.23
N TYR A 140 -5.09 10.97 -11.07
CA TYR A 140 -4.80 11.21 -12.49
C TYR A 140 -5.57 10.25 -13.39
N ALA A 141 -6.65 10.75 -14.00
CA ALA A 141 -7.49 9.96 -14.90
C ALA A 141 -6.79 9.57 -16.22
N GLY A 142 -5.79 10.33 -16.65
CA GLY A 142 -5.06 10.11 -17.90
C GLY A 142 -3.94 9.05 -17.80
N GLY A 143 -3.64 8.54 -16.62
CA GLY A 143 -2.66 7.47 -16.43
C GLY A 143 -1.26 7.79 -16.98
N ILE A 144 -0.62 6.82 -17.64
CA ILE A 144 0.75 6.92 -18.17
C ILE A 144 0.91 8.05 -19.20
N ALA A 145 -0.09 8.32 -20.05
CA ALA A 145 -0.04 9.42 -21.00
C ALA A 145 0.10 10.76 -20.30
N SER A 146 -0.71 11.01 -19.26
CA SER A 146 -0.59 12.22 -18.43
C SER A 146 0.75 12.30 -17.68
N PHE A 147 1.34 11.17 -17.32
CA PHE A 147 2.66 11.13 -16.71
C PHE A 147 3.75 11.61 -17.66
N VAL A 148 3.72 11.15 -18.93
CA VAL A 148 4.65 11.63 -19.97
C VAL A 148 4.48 13.14 -20.22
N GLU A 149 3.24 13.63 -20.28
CA GLU A 149 2.96 15.08 -20.40
C GLU A 149 3.54 15.86 -19.21
N HIS A 150 3.36 15.33 -17.99
CA HIS A 150 3.92 15.93 -16.76
C HIS A 150 5.45 16.00 -16.81
N LEU A 151 6.14 14.94 -17.24
CA LEU A 151 7.60 14.90 -17.38
C LEU A 151 8.12 15.87 -18.45
N ASN A 152 7.31 16.17 -19.46
CA ASN A 152 7.65 17.03 -20.57
C ASN A 152 7.23 18.51 -20.37
N LYS A 153 6.55 18.84 -19.28
CA LYS A 153 5.98 20.17 -19.02
C LYS A 153 6.97 21.34 -19.19
N ASN A 154 8.25 21.09 -18.90
CA ASN A 154 9.33 22.08 -18.99
C ASN A 154 10.38 21.70 -20.05
N LYS A 155 10.01 20.90 -21.06
CA LYS A 155 10.89 20.46 -22.13
C LYS A 155 10.29 20.80 -23.49
N SER A 156 11.16 20.98 -24.49
CA SER A 156 10.74 21.14 -25.89
C SER A 156 10.46 19.77 -26.49
N ALA A 157 9.20 19.38 -26.50
CA ALA A 157 8.79 18.11 -27.12
C ALA A 157 8.82 18.21 -28.65
N LEU A 158 9.26 17.15 -29.34
CA LEU A 158 9.29 17.09 -30.80
C LEU A 158 7.88 17.04 -31.43
N HIS A 159 6.90 16.61 -30.68
CA HIS A 159 5.48 16.55 -31.09
C HIS A 159 4.56 16.86 -29.89
N PRO A 160 3.37 17.47 -30.14
CA PRO A 160 2.55 18.05 -29.07
C PRO A 160 1.83 17.05 -28.20
N LYS A 161 1.66 15.79 -28.64
CA LYS A 161 0.97 14.74 -27.87
C LYS A 161 1.83 13.51 -27.73
N PRO A 162 1.85 12.85 -26.55
CA PRO A 162 2.50 11.56 -26.39
C PRO A 162 1.90 10.52 -27.36
N ILE A 163 2.75 9.69 -27.93
CA ILE A 163 2.30 8.52 -28.66
C ILE A 163 1.89 7.48 -27.62
N TYR A 164 0.61 7.10 -27.61
CA TYR A 164 0.05 6.15 -26.65
C TYR A 164 -0.81 5.11 -27.39
N PHE A 165 -0.60 3.85 -27.08
CA PHE A 165 -1.45 2.75 -27.49
C PHE A 165 -1.54 1.75 -26.33
N GLU A 166 -2.65 1.07 -26.25
CA GLU A 166 -2.94 0.04 -25.26
C GLU A 166 -3.50 -1.19 -26.00
N GLU A 167 -2.93 -2.35 -25.74
CA GLU A 167 -3.39 -3.63 -26.26
C GLU A 167 -3.97 -4.44 -25.09
N VAL A 168 -5.15 -5.05 -25.29
CA VAL A 168 -5.90 -5.82 -24.29
C VAL A 168 -5.82 -7.31 -24.61
#